data_9d5c3f560ad0b44e6f452dc06e384743
#
_entry.id   9d5c3f560ad0b44e6f452dc06e384743
#
_cell.length_a   1.000
_cell.length_b   1.000
_cell.length_c   1.000
_cell.angle_alpha   90.00
_cell.angle_beta   90.00
_cell.angle_gamma   90.00
#
_symmetry.space_group_name_H-M   'P 1'
#
loop_
_entity.id
_entity.type
_entity.pdbx_description
1 polymer ?
#
loop_
_entity_poly.entity_id
_entity_poly.type
_entity_poly.pdbx_seq_one_letter_code
_entity_poly.pdbx_strand_id
1 'polypeptide(L)'
;MLISKEKKAVILRLKNPSRVTTVIPTAVEVNHNGQRLVAIPHRPDETRVLRNLGFEVPDPMPIHYNWPKANGRFNPFDAQRETASFLSMHSRAFCLNGMGTGKTNAALWSYDYLRRTKVVNKVLVVCPLSTMERTWADSVFNTFPHLDAVVLHGTKDKRLKLLKQDVHVYIINIDGLATIRDALKDRDDIDLIVVDELALARNSGTDRWKILNTICNKQSVRRVWGMTGSPTPNAPTDAWAQCKLVTPDNSAVPKYFSAFRDRV
;
A
#
# COMPACT_ATOMS: atom_id res chain seq x y z
N MET A 1 25.02 -5.06 -14.29
CA MET A 1 23.56 -4.85 -14.26
C MET A 1 23.20 -3.65 -15.11
N LEU A 2 22.14 -3.74 -15.91
CA LEU A 2 21.58 -2.65 -16.73
C LEU A 2 20.07 -2.56 -16.48
N ILE A 3 19.49 -1.36 -16.41
CA ILE A 3 18.04 -1.16 -16.35
C ILE A 3 17.55 -0.64 -17.68
N SER A 4 16.71 -1.42 -18.34
CA SER A 4 16.02 -1.02 -19.56
C SER A 4 14.73 -0.29 -19.18
N LYS A 5 14.69 1.04 -19.43
CA LYS A 5 13.48 1.84 -19.21
C LYS A 5 12.36 1.45 -20.19
N GLU A 6 12.71 1.20 -21.43
CA GLU A 6 11.78 0.82 -22.50
C GLU A 6 11.08 -0.51 -22.19
N LYS A 7 11.85 -1.53 -21.83
CA LYS A 7 11.32 -2.88 -21.53
C LYS A 7 10.90 -3.05 -20.08
N LYS A 8 11.09 -2.02 -19.24
CA LYS A 8 10.85 -2.05 -17.79
C LYS A 8 11.47 -3.31 -17.15
N ALA A 9 12.73 -3.57 -17.44
CA ALA A 9 13.43 -4.78 -17.05
C ALA A 9 14.81 -4.49 -16.47
N VAL A 10 15.22 -5.32 -15.52
CA VAL A 10 16.60 -5.44 -15.04
C VAL A 10 17.28 -6.51 -15.89
N ILE A 11 18.43 -6.19 -16.45
CA ILE A 11 19.23 -7.10 -17.28
C ILE A 11 20.51 -7.42 -16.53
N LEU A 12 20.72 -8.69 -16.24
CA LEU A 12 21.88 -9.20 -15.54
C LEU A 12 22.75 -10.06 -16.46
N ARG A 13 24.07 -9.89 -16.35
CA ARG A 13 25.05 -10.82 -16.91
C ARG A 13 25.52 -11.71 -15.79
N LEU A 14 25.16 -12.99 -15.83
CA LEU A 14 25.43 -13.96 -14.78
C LEU A 14 26.24 -15.15 -15.31
N LYS A 15 27.19 -15.62 -14.51
CA LYS A 15 27.91 -16.90 -14.79
C LYS A 15 26.97 -18.09 -14.66
N ASN A 16 26.03 -18.04 -13.71
CA ASN A 16 25.01 -19.03 -13.47
C ASN A 16 23.61 -18.40 -13.46
N PRO A 17 22.90 -18.38 -14.60
CA PRO A 17 21.55 -17.86 -14.73
C PRO A 17 20.51 -18.55 -13.82
N SER A 18 20.68 -19.86 -13.57
CA SER A 18 19.73 -20.64 -12.77
C SER A 18 19.56 -20.12 -11.34
N ARG A 19 20.58 -19.45 -10.79
CA ARG A 19 20.48 -18.78 -9.49
C ARG A 19 19.32 -17.79 -9.40
N VAL A 20 18.94 -17.18 -10.51
CA VAL A 20 17.86 -16.19 -10.58
C VAL A 20 16.59 -16.80 -11.18
N THR A 21 16.70 -17.57 -12.28
CA THR A 21 15.53 -18.09 -12.99
C THR A 21 14.76 -19.14 -12.17
N THR A 22 15.42 -19.84 -11.24
CA THR A 22 14.76 -20.80 -10.33
C THR A 22 13.86 -20.10 -9.30
N VAL A 23 14.24 -18.91 -8.83
CA VAL A 23 13.51 -18.19 -7.76
C VAL A 23 12.63 -17.07 -8.28
N ILE A 24 12.83 -16.62 -9.52
CA ILE A 24 12.02 -15.62 -10.20
C ILE A 24 11.45 -16.24 -11.48
N PRO A 25 10.24 -16.83 -11.44
CA PRO A 25 9.64 -17.50 -12.62
C PRO A 25 9.42 -16.58 -13.82
N THR A 26 9.35 -15.26 -13.58
CA THR A 26 9.21 -14.24 -14.63
C THR A 26 10.53 -13.85 -15.30
N ALA A 27 11.66 -14.35 -14.79
CA ALA A 27 12.98 -14.11 -15.38
C ALA A 27 13.17 -14.96 -16.64
N VAL A 28 13.70 -14.35 -17.69
CA VAL A 28 13.92 -15.01 -18.99
C VAL A 28 15.38 -14.89 -19.38
N GLU A 29 15.98 -16.03 -19.79
CA GLU A 29 17.30 -16.02 -20.43
C GLU A 29 17.19 -15.49 -21.86
N VAL A 30 18.02 -14.53 -22.20
CA VAL A 30 18.09 -13.93 -23.53
C VAL A 30 19.54 -13.99 -24.05
N ASN A 31 19.70 -14.27 -25.34
CA ASN A 31 21.01 -14.16 -26.00
C ASN A 31 21.05 -12.81 -26.73
N HIS A 32 22.03 -11.99 -26.42
CA HIS A 32 22.27 -10.73 -27.11
C HIS A 32 23.75 -10.65 -27.52
N ASN A 33 24.00 -10.58 -28.82
CA ASN A 33 25.37 -10.54 -29.39
C ASN A 33 26.30 -11.64 -28.84
N GLY A 34 25.80 -12.89 -28.77
CA GLY A 34 26.56 -14.04 -28.26
C GLY A 34 26.73 -14.10 -26.74
N GLN A 35 26.17 -13.14 -26.00
CA GLN A 35 26.22 -13.12 -24.54
C GLN A 35 24.91 -13.63 -23.94
N ARG A 36 25.00 -14.55 -22.99
CA ARG A 36 23.84 -14.98 -22.20
C ARG A 36 23.54 -13.94 -21.13
N LEU A 37 22.34 -13.40 -21.17
CA LEU A 37 21.82 -12.41 -20.21
C LEU A 37 20.55 -12.94 -19.58
N VAL A 38 20.19 -12.44 -18.42
CA VAL A 38 18.90 -12.70 -17.77
C VAL A 38 18.12 -11.38 -17.71
N ALA A 39 16.95 -11.36 -18.33
CA ALA A 39 16.02 -10.25 -18.27
C ALA A 39 14.94 -10.54 -17.24
N ILE A 40 14.75 -9.63 -16.28
CA ILE A 40 13.81 -9.75 -15.17
C ILE A 40 12.88 -8.53 -15.19
N PRO A 41 11.55 -8.67 -15.11
CA PRO A 41 10.66 -7.53 -14.97
C PRO A 41 11.08 -6.66 -13.79
N HIS A 42 11.24 -5.35 -14.02
CA HIS A 42 11.61 -4.41 -12.95
C HIS A 42 10.36 -3.96 -12.20
N ARG A 43 9.88 -4.80 -11.29
CA ARG A 43 8.67 -4.64 -10.45
C ARG A 43 9.03 -4.78 -8.97
N PRO A 44 8.15 -4.37 -8.03
CA PRO A 44 8.44 -4.42 -6.60
C PRO A 44 8.83 -5.80 -6.09
N ASP A 45 8.13 -6.85 -6.49
CA ASP A 45 8.36 -8.21 -5.98
C ASP A 45 9.68 -8.78 -6.51
N GLU A 46 9.93 -8.69 -7.81
CA GLU A 46 11.19 -9.12 -8.42
C GLU A 46 12.38 -8.32 -7.87
N THR A 47 12.20 -7.02 -7.65
CA THR A 47 13.25 -6.18 -7.05
C THR A 47 13.60 -6.63 -5.64
N ARG A 48 12.61 -6.99 -4.81
CA ARG A 48 12.87 -7.53 -3.45
C ARG A 48 13.60 -8.86 -3.49
N VAL A 49 13.20 -9.77 -4.38
CA VAL A 49 13.89 -11.05 -4.54
C VAL A 49 15.34 -10.84 -5.00
N LEU A 50 15.57 -9.96 -5.97
CA LEU A 50 16.93 -9.64 -6.43
C LEU A 50 17.79 -9.05 -5.31
N ARG A 51 17.25 -8.16 -4.48
CA ARG A 51 17.97 -7.62 -3.31
C ARG A 51 18.32 -8.70 -2.29
N ASN A 52 17.40 -9.64 -2.04
CA ASN A 52 17.66 -10.80 -1.17
C ASN A 52 18.75 -11.72 -1.73
N LEU A 53 18.91 -11.77 -3.06
CA LEU A 53 20.00 -12.48 -3.73
C LEU A 53 21.34 -11.70 -3.75
N GLY A 54 21.36 -10.49 -3.17
CA GLY A 54 22.55 -9.64 -3.05
C GLY A 54 22.78 -8.68 -4.22
N PHE A 55 21.78 -8.43 -5.08
CA PHE A 55 21.89 -7.42 -6.14
C PHE A 55 21.41 -6.04 -5.65
N GLU A 56 22.16 -5.00 -5.93
CA GLU A 56 21.79 -3.62 -5.65
C GLU A 56 20.87 -3.08 -6.77
N VAL A 57 19.57 -3.36 -6.68
CA VAL A 57 18.57 -2.93 -7.66
C VAL A 57 17.80 -1.72 -7.09
N PRO A 58 17.73 -0.58 -7.80
CA PRO A 58 16.93 0.57 -7.36
C PRO A 58 15.43 0.26 -7.39
N ASP A 59 14.65 1.11 -6.70
CA ASP A 59 13.19 1.00 -6.73
C ASP A 59 12.65 1.23 -8.14
N PRO A 60 11.71 0.41 -8.61
CA PRO A 60 11.19 0.50 -9.97
C PRO A 60 10.28 1.71 -10.19
N MET A 61 9.52 2.13 -9.19
CA MET A 61 8.51 3.18 -9.32
C MET A 61 9.13 4.53 -9.75
N PRO A 62 10.20 5.06 -9.14
CA PRO A 62 10.80 6.32 -9.58
C PRO A 62 11.29 6.32 -11.03
N ILE A 63 11.63 5.14 -11.56
CA ILE A 63 12.20 4.97 -12.90
C ILE A 63 11.11 4.81 -13.97
N HIS A 64 10.01 4.11 -13.65
CA HIS A 64 9.04 3.65 -14.65
C HIS A 64 7.65 4.27 -14.54
N TYR A 65 7.38 5.03 -13.47
CA TYR A 65 6.06 5.61 -13.25
C TYR A 65 5.96 7.04 -13.81
N ASN A 66 4.93 7.25 -14.63
CA ASN A 66 4.62 8.57 -15.16
C ASN A 66 3.73 9.31 -14.15
N TRP A 67 4.33 9.94 -13.18
CA TRP A 67 3.68 10.64 -12.08
C TRP A 67 2.53 11.56 -12.52
N PRO A 68 1.24 11.19 -12.32
CA PRO A 68 0.14 12.10 -12.55
C PRO A 68 0.29 13.36 -11.71
N LYS A 69 0.04 14.53 -12.32
CA LYS A 69 0.17 15.79 -11.60
C LYS A 69 -0.98 15.98 -10.62
N ALA A 70 -0.67 16.26 -9.36
CA ALA A 70 -1.68 16.57 -8.37
C ALA A 70 -2.50 17.79 -8.81
N ASN A 71 -3.84 17.67 -8.79
CA ASN A 71 -4.78 18.67 -9.33
C ASN A 71 -4.48 19.09 -10.78
N GLY A 72 -3.90 18.18 -11.58
CA GLY A 72 -3.52 18.46 -12.96
C GLY A 72 -2.37 19.45 -13.15
N ARG A 73 -1.80 19.99 -12.09
CA ARG A 73 -0.83 21.10 -12.11
C ARG A 73 0.49 20.79 -11.43
N PHE A 74 0.45 20.18 -10.24
CA PHE A 74 1.61 20.06 -9.36
C PHE A 74 2.31 18.73 -9.52
N ASN A 75 3.62 18.77 -9.82
CA ASN A 75 4.46 17.58 -9.74
C ASN A 75 4.64 17.17 -8.27
N PRO A 76 4.75 15.88 -7.97
CA PRO A 76 5.09 15.44 -6.62
C PRO A 76 6.47 15.96 -6.20
N PHE A 77 6.57 16.41 -4.95
CA PHE A 77 7.85 16.72 -4.31
C PHE A 77 8.68 15.45 -4.11
N ASP A 78 9.99 15.59 -3.94
CA ASP A 78 10.88 14.43 -3.76
C ASP A 78 10.49 13.58 -2.56
N ALA A 79 10.18 14.19 -1.40
CA ALA A 79 9.68 13.46 -0.23
C ALA A 79 8.36 12.70 -0.48
N GLN A 80 7.48 13.19 -1.36
CA GLN A 80 6.27 12.46 -1.76
C GLN A 80 6.59 11.31 -2.69
N ARG A 81 7.55 11.48 -3.61
CA ARG A 81 8.03 10.40 -4.49
C ARG A 81 8.69 9.29 -3.70
N GLU A 82 9.54 9.65 -2.73
CA GLU A 82 10.19 8.70 -1.82
C GLU A 82 9.14 7.93 -1.01
N THR A 83 8.18 8.63 -0.42
CA THR A 83 7.08 8.00 0.33
C THR A 83 6.27 7.04 -0.54
N ALA A 84 5.89 7.46 -1.75
CA ALA A 84 5.15 6.61 -2.66
C ALA A 84 5.97 5.39 -3.11
N SER A 85 7.25 5.59 -3.42
CA SER A 85 8.17 4.49 -3.76
C SER A 85 8.28 3.50 -2.60
N PHE A 86 8.51 3.99 -1.38
CA PHE A 86 8.56 3.17 -0.17
C PHE A 86 7.28 2.33 0.01
N LEU A 87 6.10 2.94 -0.06
CA LEU A 87 4.83 2.23 0.06
C LEU A 87 4.67 1.17 -1.04
N SER A 88 5.09 1.46 -2.28
CA SER A 88 5.01 0.50 -3.38
C SER A 88 5.86 -0.75 -3.14
N MET A 89 7.01 -0.59 -2.45
CA MET A 89 7.94 -1.68 -2.16
C MET A 89 7.52 -2.54 -0.96
N HIS A 90 6.65 -2.03 -0.07
CA HIS A 90 6.30 -2.70 1.18
C HIS A 90 4.82 -3.11 1.21
N SER A 91 4.57 -4.39 1.46
CA SER A 91 3.21 -4.92 1.59
C SER A 91 2.53 -4.39 2.85
N ARG A 92 3.27 -4.23 3.93
CA ARG A 92 2.79 -3.67 5.19
C ARG A 92 3.74 -2.57 5.64
N ALA A 93 3.22 -1.35 5.79
CA ALA A 93 4.04 -0.16 6.03
C ALA A 93 3.31 0.90 6.85
N PHE A 94 4.10 1.67 7.60
CA PHE A 94 3.68 2.91 8.21
C PHE A 94 4.16 4.10 7.38
N CYS A 95 3.28 5.09 7.20
CA CYS A 95 3.62 6.41 6.69
C CYS A 95 3.42 7.42 7.84
N LEU A 96 4.50 7.78 8.50
CA LEU A 96 4.51 8.64 9.69
C LEU A 96 4.86 10.10 9.36
N ASN A 97 4.68 10.48 8.11
CA ASN A 97 4.95 11.84 7.66
C ASN A 97 4.00 12.84 8.34
N GLY A 98 4.48 14.04 8.63
CA GLY A 98 3.73 15.11 9.27
C GLY A 98 2.43 15.49 8.57
N MET A 99 1.61 16.30 9.21
CA MET A 99 0.38 16.83 8.59
C MET A 99 0.73 17.72 7.40
N GLY A 100 -0.13 17.74 6.38
CA GLY A 100 0.05 18.60 5.19
C GLY A 100 1.15 18.17 4.21
N THR A 101 1.88 17.07 4.46
CA THR A 101 2.96 16.59 3.57
C THR A 101 2.48 15.89 2.30
N GLY A 102 1.16 15.71 2.12
CA GLY A 102 0.58 15.06 0.93
C GLY A 102 0.60 13.53 0.98
N LYS A 103 0.51 12.93 2.18
CA LYS A 103 0.41 11.47 2.38
C LYS A 103 -0.67 10.81 1.51
N THR A 104 -1.83 11.45 1.37
CA THR A 104 -2.95 10.98 0.54
C THR A 104 -2.52 10.75 -0.90
N ASN A 105 -1.89 11.76 -1.53
CA ASN A 105 -1.41 11.63 -2.90
C ASN A 105 -0.27 10.62 -3.00
N ALA A 106 0.64 10.55 -2.01
CA ALA A 106 1.70 9.54 -2.00
C ALA A 106 1.13 8.11 -1.99
N ALA A 107 0.11 7.85 -1.18
CA ALA A 107 -0.59 6.56 -1.15
C ALA A 107 -1.33 6.28 -2.47
N LEU A 108 -2.00 7.27 -3.06
CA LEU A 108 -2.70 7.12 -4.32
C LEU A 108 -1.75 6.90 -5.51
N TRP A 109 -0.60 7.60 -5.59
CA TRP A 109 0.43 7.33 -6.60
C TRP A 109 0.97 5.90 -6.47
N SER A 110 1.22 5.47 -5.25
CA SER A 110 1.66 4.10 -4.96
C SER A 110 0.64 3.06 -5.41
N TYR A 111 -0.63 3.29 -5.07
CA TYR A 111 -1.74 2.42 -5.48
C TYR A 111 -1.87 2.38 -7.01
N ASP A 112 -1.89 3.53 -7.69
CA ASP A 112 -2.02 3.59 -9.14
C ASP A 112 -0.87 2.87 -9.85
N TYR A 113 0.37 3.04 -9.36
CA TYR A 113 1.53 2.32 -9.88
C TYR A 113 1.38 0.79 -9.70
N LEU A 114 1.02 0.34 -8.50
CA LEU A 114 0.84 -1.08 -8.21
C LEU A 114 -0.31 -1.70 -9.00
N ARG A 115 -1.39 -0.97 -9.19
CA ARG A 115 -2.52 -1.40 -10.01
C ARG A 115 -2.12 -1.54 -11.48
N ARG A 116 -1.42 -0.56 -12.06
CA ARG A 116 -0.91 -0.62 -13.44
C ARG A 116 0.07 -1.77 -13.66
N THR A 117 0.80 -2.15 -12.64
CA THR A 117 1.71 -3.31 -12.66
C THR A 117 1.04 -4.62 -12.27
N LYS A 118 -0.29 -4.62 -12.05
CA LYS A 118 -1.11 -5.79 -11.68
C LYS A 118 -0.68 -6.46 -10.36
N VAL A 119 -0.09 -5.70 -9.45
CA VAL A 119 0.29 -6.17 -8.11
C VAL A 119 -0.88 -6.11 -7.15
N VAL A 120 -1.74 -5.07 -7.29
CA VAL A 120 -2.99 -4.91 -6.55
C VAL A 120 -4.14 -4.65 -7.52
N ASN A 121 -5.36 -4.93 -7.06
CA ASN A 121 -6.57 -4.70 -7.83
C ASN A 121 -7.33 -3.47 -7.32
N LYS A 122 -7.93 -3.55 -6.13
CA LYS A 122 -8.76 -2.50 -5.54
C LYS A 122 -8.28 -2.10 -4.16
N VAL A 123 -8.56 -0.86 -3.79
CA VAL A 123 -8.19 -0.31 -2.48
C VAL A 123 -9.42 0.09 -1.68
N LEU A 124 -9.42 -0.25 -0.39
CA LEU A 124 -10.30 0.33 0.61
C LEU A 124 -9.52 1.36 1.44
N VAL A 125 -9.95 2.59 1.37
CA VAL A 125 -9.42 3.69 2.19
C VAL A 125 -10.35 3.87 3.39
N VAL A 126 -9.79 3.70 4.58
CA VAL A 126 -10.47 3.98 5.85
C VAL A 126 -9.89 5.26 6.41
N CYS A 127 -10.71 6.29 6.56
CA CYS A 127 -10.25 7.63 6.95
C CYS A 127 -11.25 8.33 7.88
N PRO A 128 -10.91 9.48 8.47
CA PRO A 128 -11.87 10.33 9.17
C PRO A 128 -13.02 10.77 8.26
N LEU A 129 -14.21 10.95 8.83
CA LEU A 129 -15.40 11.38 8.08
C LEU A 129 -15.16 12.70 7.30
N SER A 130 -14.45 13.64 7.91
CA SER A 130 -14.16 14.95 7.34
C SER A 130 -13.24 14.93 6.11
N THR A 131 -12.44 13.86 5.95
CA THR A 131 -11.46 13.73 4.86
C THR A 131 -11.93 12.87 3.70
N MET A 132 -13.09 12.20 3.83
CA MET A 132 -13.59 11.26 2.81
C MET A 132 -13.76 11.93 1.44
N GLU A 133 -14.48 13.03 1.38
CA GLU A 133 -14.79 13.74 0.14
C GLU A 133 -13.67 14.72 -0.23
N ARG A 134 -13.42 15.73 0.62
CA ARG A 134 -12.52 16.85 0.31
C ARG A 134 -11.03 16.50 0.23
N THR A 135 -10.65 15.36 0.76
CA THR A 135 -9.24 14.93 0.69
C THR A 135 -9.08 13.74 -0.24
N TRP A 136 -9.77 12.63 0.05
CA TRP A 136 -9.57 11.39 -0.70
C TRP A 136 -10.29 11.39 -2.05
N ALA A 137 -11.61 11.64 -2.08
CA ALA A 137 -12.37 11.62 -3.34
C ALA A 137 -11.90 12.73 -4.29
N ASP A 138 -11.68 13.95 -3.78
CA ASP A 138 -11.16 15.06 -4.59
C ASP A 138 -9.74 14.77 -5.13
N SER A 139 -8.87 14.12 -4.34
CA SER A 139 -7.54 13.73 -4.82
C SER A 139 -7.61 12.70 -5.93
N VAL A 140 -8.50 11.69 -5.82
CA VAL A 140 -8.72 10.72 -6.91
C VAL A 140 -9.24 11.44 -8.15
N PHE A 141 -10.29 12.23 -8.03
CA PHE A 141 -10.91 12.93 -9.14
C PHE A 141 -9.94 13.88 -9.87
N ASN A 142 -9.21 14.69 -9.11
CA ASN A 142 -8.35 15.73 -9.68
C ASN A 142 -6.97 15.24 -10.15
N THR A 143 -6.48 14.11 -9.61
CA THR A 143 -5.12 13.63 -9.91
C THR A 143 -5.14 12.37 -10.76
N PHE A 144 -6.17 11.53 -10.62
CA PHE A 144 -6.25 10.21 -11.25
C PHE A 144 -7.57 10.03 -12.03
N PRO A 145 -7.83 10.79 -13.09
CA PRO A 145 -9.10 10.76 -13.82
C PRO A 145 -9.43 9.40 -14.46
N HIS A 146 -8.48 8.48 -14.50
CA HIS A 146 -8.63 7.11 -14.97
C HIS A 146 -9.02 6.12 -13.84
N LEU A 147 -9.15 6.58 -12.60
CA LEU A 147 -9.59 5.79 -11.46
C LEU A 147 -11.02 6.21 -11.08
N ASP A 148 -11.88 5.21 -10.95
CA ASP A 148 -13.21 5.41 -10.39
C ASP A 148 -13.15 5.26 -8.87
N ALA A 149 -13.83 6.15 -8.15
CA ALA A 149 -13.93 6.12 -6.71
C ALA A 149 -15.38 6.24 -6.24
N VAL A 150 -15.67 5.61 -5.10
CA VAL A 150 -16.96 5.74 -4.42
C VAL A 150 -16.78 6.02 -2.94
N VAL A 151 -17.55 7.02 -2.45
CA VAL A 151 -17.61 7.35 -1.03
C VAL A 151 -18.76 6.59 -0.39
N LEU A 152 -18.44 5.63 0.48
CA LEU A 152 -19.38 4.77 1.17
C LEU A 152 -19.99 5.53 2.36
N HIS A 153 -20.90 6.46 2.08
CA HIS A 153 -21.56 7.33 3.07
C HIS A 153 -23.09 7.19 3.07
N GLY A 154 -23.72 7.44 4.22
CA GLY A 154 -25.16 7.37 4.42
C GLY A 154 -25.61 6.16 5.25
N THR A 155 -26.86 5.71 5.04
CA THR A 155 -27.44 4.56 5.73
C THR A 155 -26.72 3.26 5.39
N LYS A 156 -26.93 2.21 6.19
CA LYS A 156 -26.37 0.86 5.94
C LYS A 156 -26.71 0.38 4.52
N ASP A 157 -27.99 0.47 4.13
CA ASP A 157 -28.44 -0.02 2.82
C ASP A 157 -27.80 0.76 1.66
N LYS A 158 -27.67 2.09 1.81
CA LYS A 158 -26.98 2.92 0.83
C LYS A 158 -25.51 2.51 0.71
N ARG A 159 -24.81 2.31 1.83
CA ARG A 159 -23.39 1.88 1.83
C ARG A 159 -23.23 0.51 1.18
N LEU A 160 -24.11 -0.45 1.48
CA LEU A 160 -24.11 -1.78 0.86
C LEU A 160 -24.36 -1.71 -0.66
N LYS A 161 -25.28 -0.84 -1.10
CA LYS A 161 -25.53 -0.61 -2.53
C LYS A 161 -24.29 0.00 -3.21
N LEU A 162 -23.67 0.98 -2.59
CA LEU A 162 -22.44 1.61 -3.10
C LEU A 162 -21.24 0.64 -3.14
N LEU A 163 -21.13 -0.25 -2.14
CA LEU A 163 -20.08 -1.25 -2.09
C LEU A 163 -20.15 -2.28 -3.23
N LYS A 164 -21.34 -2.49 -3.82
CA LYS A 164 -21.53 -3.37 -4.99
C LYS A 164 -21.05 -2.77 -6.31
N GLN A 165 -20.80 -1.47 -6.36
CA GLN A 165 -20.27 -0.83 -7.56
C GLN A 165 -18.88 -1.37 -7.86
N ASP A 166 -18.57 -1.57 -9.13
CA ASP A 166 -17.26 -2.01 -9.59
C ASP A 166 -16.36 -0.80 -9.83
N VAL A 167 -15.72 -0.32 -8.78
CA VAL A 167 -14.80 0.83 -8.81
C VAL A 167 -13.43 0.44 -8.29
N HIS A 168 -12.46 1.34 -8.48
CA HIS A 168 -11.06 1.13 -8.10
C HIS A 168 -10.79 1.47 -6.64
N VAL A 169 -11.42 2.55 -6.13
CA VAL A 169 -11.17 3.13 -4.81
C VAL A 169 -12.48 3.22 -4.03
N TYR A 170 -12.54 2.53 -2.91
CA TYR A 170 -13.63 2.63 -1.94
C TYR A 170 -13.17 3.46 -0.77
N ILE A 171 -13.95 4.47 -0.38
CA ILE A 171 -13.60 5.40 0.71
C ILE A 171 -14.67 5.32 1.77
N ILE A 172 -14.28 5.04 3.02
CA ILE A 172 -15.20 4.90 4.14
C ILE A 172 -14.63 5.53 5.41
N ASN A 173 -15.52 6.05 6.28
CA ASN A 173 -15.09 6.44 7.61
C ASN A 173 -14.99 5.22 8.54
N ILE A 174 -14.10 5.30 9.54
CA ILE A 174 -13.80 4.20 10.44
C ILE A 174 -15.08 3.67 11.15
N ASP A 175 -15.98 4.54 11.58
CA ASP A 175 -17.23 4.14 12.24
C ASP A 175 -18.22 3.46 11.27
N GLY A 176 -18.11 3.79 9.99
CA GLY A 176 -18.91 3.19 8.94
C GLY A 176 -18.57 1.73 8.63
N LEU A 177 -17.34 1.29 8.97
CA LEU A 177 -16.91 -0.08 8.72
C LEU A 177 -17.81 -1.13 9.38
N ALA A 178 -18.33 -0.85 10.57
CA ALA A 178 -19.22 -1.76 11.29
C ALA A 178 -20.46 -2.13 10.46
N THR A 179 -20.97 -1.18 9.66
CA THR A 179 -22.18 -1.37 8.86
C THR A 179 -22.00 -2.26 7.64
N ILE A 180 -20.77 -2.37 7.13
CA ILE A 180 -20.47 -3.13 5.90
C ILE A 180 -19.49 -4.29 6.15
N ARG A 181 -19.10 -4.54 7.41
CA ARG A 181 -18.10 -5.55 7.81
C ARG A 181 -18.35 -6.91 7.18
N ASP A 182 -19.59 -7.39 7.26
CA ASP A 182 -19.93 -8.74 6.78
C ASP A 182 -19.88 -8.80 5.25
N ALA A 183 -20.34 -7.75 4.55
CA ALA A 183 -20.23 -7.67 3.09
C ALA A 183 -18.78 -7.54 2.59
N LEU A 184 -17.87 -7.00 3.40
CA LEU A 184 -16.43 -6.95 3.06
C LEU A 184 -15.75 -8.32 3.13
N LYS A 185 -16.32 -9.28 3.87
CA LYS A 185 -15.77 -10.65 3.94
C LYS A 185 -15.77 -11.32 2.56
N ASP A 186 -16.75 -11.01 1.73
CA ASP A 186 -16.94 -11.61 0.40
C ASP A 186 -16.23 -10.83 -0.71
N ARG A 187 -15.50 -9.74 -0.38
CA ARG A 187 -14.79 -8.89 -1.34
C ARG A 187 -13.30 -9.23 -1.39
N ASP A 188 -12.96 -10.33 -2.07
CA ASP A 188 -11.58 -10.78 -2.25
C ASP A 188 -10.81 -9.96 -3.29
N ASP A 189 -11.52 -9.14 -4.04
CA ASP A 189 -10.98 -8.20 -5.02
C ASP A 189 -10.41 -6.93 -4.41
N ILE A 190 -10.71 -6.63 -3.13
CA ILE A 190 -10.11 -5.54 -2.35
C ILE A 190 -8.90 -6.11 -1.63
N ASP A 191 -7.72 -5.88 -2.17
CA ASP A 191 -6.46 -6.49 -1.73
C ASP A 191 -5.45 -5.50 -1.14
N LEU A 192 -5.79 -4.19 -1.14
CA LEU A 192 -5.06 -3.13 -0.43
C LEU A 192 -5.99 -2.41 0.55
N ILE A 193 -5.54 -2.27 1.79
CA ILE A 193 -6.20 -1.43 2.80
C ILE A 193 -5.28 -0.26 3.16
N VAL A 194 -5.81 0.94 3.09
CA VAL A 194 -5.16 2.16 3.58
C VAL A 194 -5.94 2.67 4.78
N VAL A 195 -5.27 2.82 5.93
CA VAL A 195 -5.87 3.39 7.14
C VAL A 195 -5.27 4.76 7.37
N ASP A 196 -6.01 5.79 7.03
CA ASP A 196 -5.63 7.18 7.29
C ASP A 196 -6.04 7.58 8.71
N GLU A 197 -5.21 8.36 9.36
CA GLU A 197 -5.27 8.69 10.79
C GLU A 197 -5.32 7.43 11.67
N LEU A 198 -4.33 6.54 11.46
CA LEU A 198 -4.22 5.25 12.13
C LEU A 198 -4.25 5.36 13.67
N ALA A 199 -3.82 6.50 14.23
CA ALA A 199 -3.88 6.79 15.66
C ALA A 199 -5.30 6.68 16.26
N LEU A 200 -6.37 6.76 15.45
CA LEU A 200 -7.74 6.49 15.88
C LEU A 200 -7.95 5.03 16.32
N ALA A 201 -7.07 4.13 15.90
CA ALA A 201 -7.08 2.70 16.24
C ALA A 201 -5.99 2.30 17.26
N ARG A 202 -5.51 3.23 18.08
CA ARG A 202 -4.46 2.99 19.08
C ARG A 202 -4.88 2.12 20.28
N ASN A 203 -6.17 1.86 20.45
CA ASN A 203 -6.69 1.03 21.54
C ASN A 203 -7.32 -0.25 20.99
N SER A 204 -6.66 -1.39 21.25
CA SER A 204 -7.09 -2.72 20.77
C SER A 204 -8.39 -3.24 21.45
N GLY A 205 -8.81 -2.64 22.56
CA GLY A 205 -10.08 -2.98 23.23
C GLY A 205 -11.32 -2.45 22.50
N THR A 206 -11.16 -1.48 21.62
CA THR A 206 -12.29 -0.84 20.93
C THR A 206 -12.84 -1.67 19.79
N ASP A 207 -14.14 -1.54 19.49
CA ASP A 207 -14.76 -2.20 18.34
C ASP A 207 -14.19 -1.71 17.01
N ARG A 208 -13.79 -0.44 16.91
CA ARG A 208 -13.07 0.12 15.74
C ARG A 208 -11.82 -0.70 15.44
N TRP A 209 -10.99 -0.93 16.45
CA TRP A 209 -9.77 -1.72 16.28
C TRP A 209 -10.07 -3.17 15.88
N LYS A 210 -11.02 -3.82 16.56
CA LYS A 210 -11.39 -5.22 16.28
C LYS A 210 -11.89 -5.41 14.84
N ILE A 211 -12.70 -4.48 14.35
CA ILE A 211 -13.19 -4.50 12.96
C ILE A 211 -12.04 -4.29 11.97
N LEU A 212 -11.20 -3.28 12.19
CA LEU A 212 -10.02 -3.03 11.37
C LEU A 212 -9.08 -4.26 11.36
N ASN A 213 -8.84 -4.85 12.52
CA ASN A 213 -7.99 -6.04 12.63
C ASN A 213 -8.54 -7.21 11.79
N THR A 214 -9.84 -7.43 11.80
CA THR A 214 -10.47 -8.47 10.97
C THR A 214 -10.29 -8.18 9.48
N ILE A 215 -10.43 -6.93 9.06
CA ILE A 215 -10.31 -6.53 7.65
C ILE A 215 -8.85 -6.57 7.21
N CYS A 216 -7.94 -5.97 7.96
CA CYS A 216 -6.52 -5.88 7.62
C CYS A 216 -5.80 -7.24 7.60
N ASN A 217 -6.31 -8.22 8.34
CA ASN A 217 -5.74 -9.57 8.43
C ASN A 217 -6.53 -10.62 7.63
N LYS A 218 -7.46 -10.18 6.77
CA LYS A 218 -8.13 -11.07 5.82
C LYS A 218 -7.10 -11.65 4.83
N GLN A 219 -7.21 -12.94 4.49
CA GLN A 219 -6.25 -13.65 3.65
C GLN A 219 -6.09 -13.03 2.25
N SER A 220 -7.17 -12.48 1.67
CA SER A 220 -7.13 -11.81 0.37
C SER A 220 -6.44 -10.44 0.40
N VAL A 221 -6.30 -9.82 1.58
CA VAL A 221 -5.63 -8.53 1.73
C VAL A 221 -4.12 -8.73 1.70
N ARG A 222 -3.52 -8.29 0.61
CA ARG A 222 -2.09 -8.42 0.35
C ARG A 222 -1.27 -7.29 0.94
N ARG A 223 -1.87 -6.10 1.08
CA ARG A 223 -1.17 -4.89 1.51
C ARG A 223 -1.99 -4.09 2.51
N VAL A 224 -1.32 -3.58 3.54
CA VAL A 224 -1.91 -2.69 4.54
C VAL A 224 -0.96 -1.53 4.80
N TRP A 225 -1.43 -0.31 4.56
CA TRP A 225 -0.68 0.92 4.86
C TRP A 225 -1.39 1.73 5.93
N GLY A 226 -0.69 1.97 7.03
CA GLY A 226 -1.17 2.82 8.12
C GLY A 226 -0.53 4.20 8.04
N MET A 227 -1.34 5.25 8.01
CA MET A 227 -0.86 6.62 7.89
C MET A 227 -1.29 7.45 9.09
N THR A 228 -0.37 8.18 9.69
CA THR A 228 -0.65 9.15 10.75
C THR A 228 0.51 10.12 10.90
N GLY A 229 0.22 11.36 11.25
CA GLY A 229 1.25 12.36 11.60
C GLY A 229 1.66 12.30 13.07
N SER A 230 0.90 11.59 13.92
CA SER A 230 1.14 11.47 15.36
C SER A 230 0.84 10.04 15.81
N PRO A 231 1.81 9.12 15.71
CA PRO A 231 1.58 7.69 16.00
C PRO A 231 1.35 7.41 17.49
N THR A 232 1.91 8.22 18.38
CA THR A 232 1.85 8.05 19.84
C THR A 232 1.37 9.32 20.53
N PRO A 233 0.11 9.75 20.29
CA PRO A 233 -0.35 11.07 20.74
C PRO A 233 -0.40 11.21 22.27
N ASN A 234 -0.58 10.12 23.03
CA ASN A 234 -0.69 10.16 24.48
C ASN A 234 0.50 9.50 25.19
N ALA A 235 0.95 8.33 24.68
CA ALA A 235 2.02 7.56 25.30
C ALA A 235 2.66 6.63 24.25
N PRO A 236 3.93 6.19 24.45
CA PRO A 236 4.59 5.21 23.57
C PRO A 236 3.78 3.92 23.40
N THR A 237 3.00 3.53 24.41
CA THR A 237 2.12 2.35 24.38
C THR A 237 1.03 2.42 23.30
N ASP A 238 0.68 3.61 22.80
CA ASP A 238 -0.27 3.80 21.68
C ASP A 238 0.19 3.08 20.40
N ALA A 239 1.49 2.86 20.23
CA ALA A 239 2.05 2.21 19.06
C ALA A 239 1.66 0.72 18.96
N TRP A 240 1.47 0.02 20.09
CA TRP A 240 1.27 -1.43 20.09
C TRP A 240 0.07 -1.87 19.25
N ALA A 241 -1.10 -1.29 19.50
CA ALA A 241 -2.32 -1.65 18.77
C ALA A 241 -2.21 -1.34 17.29
N GLN A 242 -1.55 -0.25 16.92
CA GLN A 242 -1.30 0.13 15.52
C GLN A 242 -0.34 -0.86 14.85
N CYS A 243 0.73 -1.27 15.53
CA CYS A 243 1.64 -2.30 15.01
C CYS A 243 0.92 -3.63 14.78
N LYS A 244 0.00 -4.03 15.67
CA LYS A 244 -0.78 -5.26 15.49
C LYS A 244 -1.76 -5.21 14.30
N LEU A 245 -2.17 -4.02 13.87
CA LEU A 245 -2.95 -3.85 12.64
C LEU A 245 -2.08 -3.91 11.37
N VAL A 246 -0.98 -3.16 11.37
CA VAL A 246 -0.18 -2.95 10.16
C VAL A 246 0.87 -4.05 9.99
N THR A 247 1.56 -4.43 11.05
CA THR A 247 2.65 -5.41 11.02
C THR A 247 2.46 -6.49 12.10
N PRO A 248 1.37 -7.31 12.02
CA PRO A 248 1.00 -8.25 13.09
C PRO A 248 2.09 -9.29 13.42
N ASP A 249 2.87 -9.67 12.39
CA ASP A 249 3.91 -10.72 12.49
C ASP A 249 5.29 -10.16 12.84
N ASN A 250 5.39 -8.86 13.17
CA ASN A 250 6.66 -8.26 13.55
C ASN A 250 7.11 -8.79 14.92
N SER A 251 8.17 -9.59 14.92
CA SER A 251 8.74 -10.22 16.13
C SER A 251 9.31 -9.22 17.14
N ALA A 252 9.67 -8.00 16.69
CA ALA A 252 10.14 -6.95 17.59
C ALA A 252 9.02 -6.39 18.49
N VAL A 253 7.75 -6.57 18.07
CA VAL A 253 6.59 -6.10 18.84
C VAL A 253 6.00 -7.26 19.64
N PRO A 254 6.06 -7.23 20.99
CA PRO A 254 5.53 -8.29 21.83
C PRO A 254 4.10 -8.68 21.50
N LYS A 255 3.79 -9.97 21.61
CA LYS A 255 2.45 -10.50 21.32
C LYS A 255 1.38 -9.88 22.22
N TYR A 256 1.71 -9.69 23.49
CA TYR A 256 0.80 -9.18 24.51
C TYR A 256 1.11 -7.73 24.86
N PHE A 257 0.06 -6.94 25.07
CA PHE A 257 0.17 -5.53 25.42
C PHE A 257 0.95 -5.30 26.72
N SER A 258 0.73 -6.14 27.75
CA SER A 258 1.45 -6.04 29.03
C SER A 258 2.97 -6.11 28.83
N ALA A 259 3.43 -7.09 28.05
CA ALA A 259 4.85 -7.25 27.77
C ALA A 259 5.44 -6.10 26.92
N PHE A 260 4.63 -5.43 26.11
CA PHE A 260 5.05 -4.22 25.39
C PHE A 260 5.13 -3.02 26.34
N ARG A 261 4.09 -2.81 27.16
CA ARG A 261 4.06 -1.73 28.15
C ARG A 261 5.26 -1.75 29.09
N ASP A 262 5.68 -2.96 29.50
CA ASP A 262 6.80 -3.12 30.45
C ASP A 262 8.18 -2.84 29.78
N ARG A 263 8.23 -2.60 28.45
CA ARG A 263 9.45 -2.28 27.70
C ARG A 263 9.57 -0.80 27.31
N VAL A 264 8.47 -0.05 27.35
CA VAL A 264 8.39 1.35 26.94
C VAL A 264 7.89 2.23 28.09
#